data_335ae7f722bd8c9b28f1cf70e7c06435
#
_entry.id   335ae7f722bd8c9b28f1cf70e7c06435
#
_cell.length_a   1.000
_cell.length_b   1.000
_cell.length_c   1.000
_cell.angle_alpha   90.00
_cell.angle_beta   90.00
_cell.angle_gamma   90.00
#
_symmetry.space_group_name_H-M   'P 1'
#
loop_
_entity.id
_entity.type
_entity.pdbx_description
1 polymer ?
#
loop_
_entity_poly.entity_id
_entity_poly.type
_entity_poly.pdbx_seq_one_letter_code
_entity_poly.pdbx_strand_id
1 'polypeptide(L)'
;MNLPSHQVIPLWPDGAIDTTGWNQPEEIAYLESGLKVIRNVVHPTLTAYLPDPSIATGTAVIVCPGGAYHFLAFEHEGTEVARWLNEHGIAAFMLKYRLVQTGEDFPQCVGEHLSSRQKMKKLVDPLFPLVLADGCQAVRLVRTRAAEWGIAPDRIGIMGFSAGGMVTLSTALNYDASSRPDFAAPIYSAPPMGGPVPADAPPLFLLCAADDDMASGVSTTYYKKWREAGKPVELHIYSKGGHGFGMNQLGLPSDHWIERFAEWLKAHGFLPESK
;
A
#
# COMPACT_ATOMS: atom_id res chain seq x y z
N MET A 1 -26.79 1.06 -11.32
CA MET A 1 -26.47 0.25 -10.14
C MET A 1 -25.92 1.17 -9.09
N ASN A 2 -26.57 1.29 -7.92
CA ASN A 2 -26.00 2.04 -6.81
C ASN A 2 -24.75 1.28 -6.34
N LEU A 3 -23.57 1.92 -6.39
CA LEU A 3 -22.38 1.39 -5.75
C LEU A 3 -22.71 1.21 -4.25
N PRO A 4 -22.36 0.07 -3.63
CA PRO A 4 -22.56 -0.10 -2.20
C PRO A 4 -21.83 1.05 -1.48
N SER A 5 -22.46 1.61 -0.46
CA SER A 5 -21.86 2.66 0.35
C SER A 5 -20.60 2.10 1.01
N HIS A 6 -19.42 2.57 0.58
CA HIS A 6 -18.16 2.15 1.17
C HIS A 6 -18.10 2.62 2.63
N GLN A 7 -17.83 1.69 3.54
CA GLN A 7 -17.66 2.02 4.95
C GLN A 7 -16.29 2.67 5.17
N VAL A 8 -16.29 3.90 5.68
CA VAL A 8 -15.06 4.59 6.11
C VAL A 8 -14.90 4.37 7.61
N ILE A 9 -13.75 3.88 8.02
CA ILE A 9 -13.44 3.45 9.38
C ILE A 9 -12.25 4.27 9.88
N PRO A 10 -12.41 5.05 10.98
CA PRO A 10 -11.28 5.69 11.62
C PRO A 10 -10.22 4.67 12.03
N LEU A 11 -8.96 4.91 11.67
CA LEU A 11 -7.86 4.00 12.03
C LEU A 11 -7.52 4.12 13.52
N TRP A 12 -7.67 5.31 14.07
CA TRP A 12 -7.40 5.67 15.46
C TRP A 12 -8.66 6.31 16.06
N PRO A 13 -9.59 5.53 16.63
CA PRO A 13 -10.86 6.07 17.14
C PRO A 13 -10.69 7.09 18.26
N ASP A 14 -9.65 6.96 19.09
CA ASP A 14 -9.33 7.88 20.19
C ASP A 14 -8.44 9.06 19.76
N GLY A 15 -8.24 9.25 18.47
CA GLY A 15 -7.37 10.24 17.86
C GLY A 15 -5.98 9.70 17.50
N ALA A 16 -5.46 10.17 16.37
CA ALA A 16 -4.11 9.79 15.92
C ALA A 16 -3.06 10.45 16.85
N ILE A 17 -2.07 9.65 17.25
CA ILE A 17 -0.99 10.12 18.13
C ILE A 17 -0.09 11.10 17.34
N ASP A 18 0.26 12.22 17.98
CA ASP A 18 1.29 13.18 17.58
C ASP A 18 1.10 13.88 16.23
N THR A 19 -0.07 14.50 16.05
CA THR A 19 -0.35 15.44 14.95
C THR A 19 -0.34 16.90 15.41
N THR A 20 0.36 17.20 16.50
CA THR A 20 0.44 18.57 17.06
C THR A 20 1.04 19.52 16.02
N GLY A 21 0.33 20.60 15.72
CA GLY A 21 0.74 21.61 14.74
C GLY A 21 0.34 21.30 13.30
N TRP A 22 -0.31 20.16 13.03
CA TRP A 22 -0.87 19.87 11.70
C TRP A 22 -2.24 20.55 11.58
N ASN A 23 -2.30 21.60 10.75
CA ASN A 23 -3.46 22.47 10.65
C ASN A 23 -3.98 22.66 9.21
N GLN A 24 -3.32 22.04 8.24
CA GLN A 24 -3.79 22.09 6.87
C GLN A 24 -5.00 21.16 6.68
N PRO A 25 -6.08 21.63 6.06
CA PRO A 25 -7.25 20.79 5.84
C PRO A 25 -6.92 19.64 4.87
N GLU A 26 -7.45 18.46 5.17
CA GLU A 26 -7.47 17.37 4.22
C GLU A 26 -8.38 17.75 3.05
N GLU A 27 -7.89 17.58 1.83
CA GLU A 27 -8.66 17.90 0.64
C GLU A 27 -8.30 17.01 -0.56
N ILE A 28 -9.22 17.01 -1.52
CA ILE A 28 -8.99 16.47 -2.85
C ILE A 28 -8.36 17.58 -3.69
N ALA A 29 -7.24 17.27 -4.34
CA ALA A 29 -6.53 18.18 -5.24
C ALA A 29 -6.25 17.49 -6.58
N TYR A 30 -5.72 18.26 -7.53
CA TYR A 30 -5.35 17.75 -8.85
C TYR A 30 -3.90 18.12 -9.15
N LEU A 31 -3.14 17.16 -9.67
CA LEU A 31 -1.82 17.42 -10.22
C LEU A 31 -1.93 18.06 -11.62
N GLU A 32 -0.84 18.61 -12.14
CA GLU A 32 -0.80 19.19 -13.50
C GLU A 32 -1.18 18.17 -14.59
N SER A 33 -0.92 16.89 -14.35
CA SER A 33 -1.34 15.77 -15.22
C SER A 33 -2.86 15.51 -15.24
N GLY A 34 -3.63 16.19 -14.39
CA GLY A 34 -5.05 15.91 -14.17
C GLY A 34 -5.32 14.77 -13.17
N LEU A 35 -4.29 14.15 -12.62
CA LEU A 35 -4.45 13.10 -11.62
C LEU A 35 -5.08 13.66 -10.34
N LYS A 36 -6.20 13.07 -9.95
CA LYS A 36 -6.92 13.41 -8.73
C LYS A 36 -6.26 12.71 -7.53
N VAL A 37 -5.96 13.48 -6.49
CA VAL A 37 -5.21 13.02 -5.32
C VAL A 37 -5.87 13.50 -4.01
N ILE A 38 -5.53 12.86 -2.90
CA ILE A 38 -5.87 13.31 -1.55
C ILE A 38 -4.59 13.84 -0.91
N ARG A 39 -4.62 15.00 -0.28
CA ARG A 39 -3.50 15.58 0.45
C ARG A 39 -3.84 15.96 1.89
N ASN A 40 -2.83 16.24 2.70
CA ASN A 40 -2.95 16.72 4.08
C ASN A 40 -3.72 15.77 5.01
N VAL A 41 -3.51 14.47 4.86
CA VAL A 41 -4.13 13.48 5.75
C VAL A 41 -3.54 13.60 7.15
N VAL A 42 -4.38 13.94 8.11
CA VAL A 42 -4.09 14.03 9.54
C VAL A 42 -4.79 12.90 10.30
N HIS A 43 -6.01 12.55 9.86
CA HIS A 43 -6.83 11.51 10.46
C HIS A 43 -6.88 10.28 9.54
N PRO A 44 -6.00 9.28 9.77
CA PRO A 44 -5.97 8.07 8.96
C PRO A 44 -7.29 7.31 9.02
N THR A 45 -7.69 6.75 7.87
CA THR A 45 -8.89 5.92 7.75
C THR A 45 -8.64 4.70 6.88
N LEU A 46 -9.45 3.67 7.09
CA LEU A 46 -9.65 2.58 6.13
C LEU A 46 -10.98 2.75 5.43
N THR A 47 -10.98 2.63 4.10
CA THR A 47 -12.22 2.52 3.33
C THR A 47 -12.39 1.07 2.89
N ALA A 48 -13.46 0.42 3.37
CA ALA A 48 -13.73 -0.98 3.08
C ALA A 48 -14.42 -1.13 1.71
N TYR A 49 -13.87 -1.99 0.88
CA TYR A 49 -14.39 -2.46 -0.40
C TYR A 49 -14.59 -3.97 -0.27
N LEU A 50 -15.84 -4.43 -0.22
CA LEU A 50 -16.15 -5.83 -0.01
C LEU A 50 -16.64 -6.48 -1.30
N PRO A 51 -16.17 -7.69 -1.63
CA PRO A 51 -16.66 -8.44 -2.78
C PRO A 51 -18.12 -8.89 -2.59
N ASP A 52 -18.75 -9.32 -3.67
CA ASP A 52 -20.04 -10.01 -3.58
C ASP A 52 -19.86 -11.25 -2.68
N PRO A 53 -20.74 -11.45 -1.67
CA PRO A 53 -20.64 -12.59 -0.76
C PRO A 53 -20.61 -13.95 -1.46
N SER A 54 -21.20 -14.07 -2.66
CA SER A 54 -21.27 -15.32 -3.42
C SER A 54 -19.90 -15.76 -4.00
N ILE A 55 -18.94 -14.84 -4.12
CA ILE A 55 -17.59 -15.09 -4.63
C ILE A 55 -16.51 -14.83 -3.58
N ALA A 56 -16.87 -14.37 -2.39
CA ALA A 56 -15.94 -14.00 -1.34
C ALA A 56 -15.03 -15.17 -0.95
N THR A 57 -13.70 -14.93 -0.96
CA THR A 57 -12.68 -15.94 -0.67
C THR A 57 -12.25 -16.00 0.80
N GLY A 58 -12.67 -15.00 1.57
CA GLY A 58 -12.20 -14.78 2.94
C GLY A 58 -10.81 -14.14 3.03
N THR A 59 -10.20 -13.78 1.91
CA THR A 59 -8.91 -13.08 1.85
C THR A 59 -9.13 -11.57 1.82
N ALA A 60 -8.26 -10.83 2.48
CA ALA A 60 -8.27 -9.37 2.49
C ALA A 60 -6.90 -8.77 2.16
N VAL A 61 -6.91 -7.62 1.48
CA VAL A 61 -5.72 -6.83 1.16
C VAL A 61 -5.92 -5.39 1.64
N ILE A 62 -5.01 -4.91 2.48
CA ILE A 62 -4.89 -3.49 2.80
C ILE A 62 -4.09 -2.84 1.66
N VAL A 63 -4.66 -1.82 1.02
CA VAL A 63 -4.07 -1.14 -0.14
C VAL A 63 -3.56 0.23 0.28
N CYS A 64 -2.26 0.47 0.12
CA CYS A 64 -1.57 1.71 0.48
C CYS A 64 -1.16 2.45 -0.81
N PRO A 65 -1.87 3.50 -1.26
CA PRO A 65 -1.50 4.26 -2.45
C PRO A 65 -0.16 4.98 -2.29
N GLY A 66 0.51 5.29 -3.41
CA GLY A 66 1.71 6.12 -3.44
C GLY A 66 1.41 7.61 -3.45
N GLY A 67 2.45 8.44 -3.65
CA GLY A 67 2.35 9.89 -3.71
C GLY A 67 3.44 10.62 -2.94
N ALA A 68 4.62 10.03 -2.84
CA ALA A 68 5.82 10.61 -2.22
C ALA A 68 5.58 11.18 -0.80
N TYR A 69 4.62 10.66 -0.06
CA TYR A 69 4.16 11.13 1.26
C TYR A 69 3.51 12.51 1.29
N HIS A 70 3.32 13.15 0.15
CA HIS A 70 2.69 14.47 0.03
C HIS A 70 1.22 14.38 -0.38
N PHE A 71 0.86 13.30 -1.03
CA PHE A 71 -0.50 13.00 -1.46
C PHE A 71 -0.72 11.48 -1.56
N LEU A 72 -1.95 11.09 -1.86
CA LEU A 72 -2.32 9.71 -2.20
C LEU A 72 -2.89 9.68 -3.62
N ALA A 73 -2.28 8.88 -4.49
CA ALA A 73 -2.75 8.56 -5.83
C ALA A 73 -3.88 7.52 -5.76
N PHE A 74 -5.00 7.88 -5.12
CA PHE A 74 -6.01 6.95 -4.64
C PHE A 74 -6.89 6.30 -5.72
N GLU A 75 -6.80 6.75 -6.97
CA GLU A 75 -7.56 6.13 -8.07
C GLU A 75 -6.83 4.89 -8.61
N HIS A 76 -5.79 5.06 -9.40
CA HIS A 76 -5.07 3.96 -10.08
C HIS A 76 -4.19 3.10 -9.16
N GLU A 77 -3.86 3.57 -7.96
CA GLU A 77 -3.14 2.82 -6.92
C GLU A 77 -4.01 2.49 -5.69
N GLY A 78 -5.30 2.74 -5.77
CA GLY A 78 -6.25 2.56 -4.68
C GLY A 78 -7.58 1.96 -5.12
N THR A 79 -8.54 2.80 -5.58
CA THR A 79 -9.91 2.35 -5.86
C THR A 79 -10.00 1.39 -7.04
N GLU A 80 -9.17 1.54 -8.07
CA GLU A 80 -9.13 0.61 -9.20
C GLU A 80 -8.56 -0.74 -8.79
N VAL A 81 -7.52 -0.75 -7.95
CA VAL A 81 -6.98 -1.97 -7.34
C VAL A 81 -8.05 -2.65 -6.48
N ALA A 82 -8.74 -1.88 -5.62
CA ALA A 82 -9.80 -2.41 -4.77
C ALA A 82 -10.95 -3.01 -5.58
N ARG A 83 -11.34 -2.38 -6.68
CA ARG A 83 -12.36 -2.90 -7.58
C ARG A 83 -11.95 -4.22 -8.20
N TRP A 84 -10.73 -4.28 -8.75
CA TRP A 84 -10.19 -5.50 -9.33
C TRP A 84 -10.13 -6.64 -8.30
N LEU A 85 -9.66 -6.37 -7.07
CA LEU A 85 -9.63 -7.35 -5.99
C LEU A 85 -11.04 -7.87 -5.66
N ASN A 86 -12.05 -6.98 -5.57
CA ASN A 86 -13.42 -7.38 -5.30
C ASN A 86 -14.00 -8.26 -6.41
N GLU A 87 -13.72 -7.99 -7.67
CA GLU A 87 -14.12 -8.82 -8.82
C GLU A 87 -13.54 -10.23 -8.73
N HIS A 88 -12.43 -10.40 -7.97
CA HIS A 88 -11.77 -11.69 -7.71
C HIS A 88 -12.08 -12.25 -6.31
N GLY A 89 -13.12 -11.76 -5.64
CA GLY A 89 -13.59 -12.26 -4.36
C GLY A 89 -12.69 -11.88 -3.16
N ILE A 90 -11.78 -10.92 -3.32
CA ILE A 90 -10.87 -10.46 -2.29
C ILE A 90 -11.38 -9.16 -1.70
N ALA A 91 -11.53 -9.08 -0.38
CA ALA A 91 -11.86 -7.83 0.29
C ALA A 91 -10.66 -6.86 0.22
N ALA A 92 -10.92 -5.58 -0.02
CA ALA A 92 -9.87 -4.57 -0.05
C ALA A 92 -10.17 -3.46 0.98
N PHE A 93 -9.12 -2.99 1.65
CA PHE A 93 -9.19 -1.90 2.61
C PHE A 93 -8.20 -0.83 2.19
N MET A 94 -8.68 0.24 1.56
CA MET A 94 -7.81 1.34 1.13
C MET A 94 -7.40 2.15 2.36
N LEU A 95 -6.10 2.18 2.65
CA LEU A 95 -5.51 2.93 3.75
C LEU A 95 -5.19 4.35 3.29
N LYS A 96 -5.84 5.31 3.92
CA LYS A 96 -5.48 6.71 3.90
C LYS A 96 -4.56 6.98 5.10
N TYR A 97 -3.25 6.88 4.90
CA TYR A 97 -2.24 7.07 5.94
C TYR A 97 -1.80 8.54 6.03
N ARG A 98 -1.16 8.92 7.14
CA ARG A 98 -0.69 10.30 7.40
C ARG A 98 0.30 10.78 6.35
N LEU A 99 0.21 12.09 6.01
CA LEU A 99 1.01 12.72 4.96
C LEU A 99 1.73 13.95 5.49
N VAL A 100 2.79 14.35 4.80
CA VAL A 100 3.41 15.67 4.95
C VAL A 100 2.36 16.74 4.68
N GLN A 101 2.36 17.79 5.50
CA GLN A 101 1.48 18.93 5.31
C GLN A 101 2.00 19.82 4.18
N THR A 102 1.14 20.16 3.24
CA THR A 102 1.43 21.03 2.08
C THR A 102 0.50 22.24 2.09
N GLY A 103 1.03 23.40 1.69
CA GLY A 103 0.31 24.67 1.64
C GLY A 103 -0.35 24.95 0.29
N GLU A 104 -0.53 26.26 0.02
CA GLU A 104 -1.10 26.75 -1.24
C GLU A 104 -0.20 26.54 -2.45
N ASP A 105 1.08 26.28 -2.22
CA ASP A 105 2.10 25.97 -3.23
C ASP A 105 2.05 24.53 -3.75
N PHE A 106 1.07 23.74 -3.34
CA PHE A 106 0.81 22.41 -3.91
C PHE A 106 0.17 22.56 -5.33
N PRO A 107 0.60 21.77 -6.34
CA PRO A 107 1.54 20.64 -6.29
C PRO A 107 3.01 20.99 -6.52
N GLN A 108 3.37 22.24 -6.80
CA GLN A 108 4.73 22.66 -7.18
C GLN A 108 5.76 22.34 -6.10
N CYS A 109 5.40 22.50 -4.82
CA CYS A 109 6.28 22.17 -3.68
C CYS A 109 6.73 20.71 -3.70
N VAL A 110 5.94 19.79 -4.23
CA VAL A 110 6.31 18.35 -4.30
C VAL A 110 7.55 18.17 -5.18
N GLY A 111 7.57 18.79 -6.36
CA GLY A 111 8.74 18.76 -7.26
C GLY A 111 9.99 19.33 -6.60
N GLU A 112 9.85 20.45 -5.88
CA GLU A 112 10.95 21.08 -5.14
C GLU A 112 11.47 20.18 -4.01
N HIS A 113 10.59 19.54 -3.27
CA HIS A 113 10.97 18.61 -2.20
C HIS A 113 11.71 17.39 -2.75
N LEU A 114 11.20 16.79 -3.82
CA LEU A 114 11.79 15.64 -4.51
C LEU A 114 13.16 15.96 -5.14
N SER A 115 13.39 17.21 -5.59
CA SER A 115 14.66 17.62 -6.19
C SER A 115 15.85 17.63 -5.21
N SER A 116 15.59 17.57 -3.90
CA SER A 116 16.59 17.61 -2.84
C SER A 116 16.42 16.49 -1.82
N ARG A 117 17.36 15.54 -1.83
CA ARG A 117 17.40 14.46 -0.84
C ARG A 117 17.38 14.99 0.60
N GLN A 118 18.02 16.13 0.86
CA GLN A 118 18.05 16.70 2.21
C GLN A 118 16.70 17.28 2.61
N LYS A 119 15.98 17.97 1.69
CA LYS A 119 14.62 18.47 1.93
C LYS A 119 13.68 17.30 2.20
N MET A 120 13.67 16.27 1.33
CA MET A 120 12.87 15.07 1.51
C MET A 120 13.14 14.41 2.86
N LYS A 121 14.40 14.19 3.20
CA LYS A 121 14.75 13.60 4.49
C LYS A 121 14.20 14.40 5.67
N LYS A 122 14.35 15.71 5.66
CA LYS A 122 13.86 16.59 6.74
C LYS A 122 12.33 16.52 6.91
N LEU A 123 11.59 16.39 5.81
CA LEU A 123 10.13 16.36 5.81
C LEU A 123 9.56 14.97 6.13
N VAL A 124 10.21 13.93 5.60
CA VAL A 124 9.65 12.58 5.59
C VAL A 124 10.19 11.71 6.72
N ASP A 125 11.45 11.89 7.16
CA ASP A 125 12.00 11.10 8.28
C ASP A 125 11.14 11.19 9.57
N PRO A 126 10.62 12.37 9.99
CA PRO A 126 9.73 12.45 11.14
C PRO A 126 8.37 11.76 10.93
N LEU A 127 7.93 11.63 9.67
CA LEU A 127 6.68 10.97 9.31
C LEU A 127 6.78 9.44 9.35
N PHE A 128 7.95 8.86 9.12
CA PHE A 128 8.14 7.42 9.01
C PHE A 128 7.59 6.59 10.18
N PRO A 129 7.86 6.93 11.46
CA PRO A 129 7.26 6.18 12.58
C PRO A 129 5.73 6.23 12.57
N LEU A 130 5.16 7.35 12.13
CA LEU A 130 3.72 7.55 12.09
C LEU A 130 3.06 6.69 11.00
N VAL A 131 3.62 6.67 9.79
CA VAL A 131 3.07 5.85 8.70
C VAL A 131 3.29 4.35 8.92
N LEU A 132 4.39 3.97 9.58
CA LEU A 132 4.59 2.59 10.04
C LEU A 132 3.50 2.20 11.05
N ALA A 133 3.24 3.06 12.04
CA ALA A 133 2.18 2.83 13.02
C ALA A 133 0.80 2.71 12.33
N ASP A 134 0.53 3.53 11.30
CA ASP A 134 -0.70 3.45 10.52
C ASP A 134 -0.81 2.11 9.76
N GLY A 135 0.26 1.64 9.13
CA GLY A 135 0.31 0.34 8.45
C GLY A 135 0.06 -0.82 9.42
N CYS A 136 0.75 -0.86 10.56
CA CYS A 136 0.57 -1.88 11.60
C CYS A 136 -0.85 -1.85 12.16
N GLN A 137 -1.39 -0.65 12.45
CA GLN A 137 -2.74 -0.49 12.98
C GLN A 137 -3.81 -0.93 11.97
N ALA A 138 -3.59 -0.70 10.68
CA ALA A 138 -4.49 -1.16 9.62
C ALA A 138 -4.62 -2.69 9.63
N VAL A 139 -3.50 -3.41 9.69
CA VAL A 139 -3.49 -4.88 9.79
C VAL A 139 -4.21 -5.34 11.06
N ARG A 140 -3.90 -4.73 12.21
CA ARG A 140 -4.51 -5.07 13.50
C ARG A 140 -6.02 -4.86 13.49
N LEU A 141 -6.48 -3.73 12.96
CA LEU A 141 -7.90 -3.37 12.92
C LEU A 141 -8.68 -4.33 12.02
N VAL A 142 -8.17 -4.62 10.80
CA VAL A 142 -8.82 -5.57 9.89
C VAL A 142 -8.87 -6.96 10.52
N ARG A 143 -7.79 -7.42 11.16
CA ARG A 143 -7.75 -8.73 11.83
C ARG A 143 -8.72 -8.83 13.01
N THR A 144 -8.78 -7.80 13.84
CA THR A 144 -9.69 -7.76 15.00
C THR A 144 -11.16 -7.80 14.59
N ARG A 145 -11.49 -7.18 13.46
CA ARG A 145 -12.87 -7.07 12.95
C ARG A 145 -13.15 -8.04 11.77
N ALA A 146 -12.27 -8.99 11.50
CA ALA A 146 -12.34 -9.87 10.32
C ALA A 146 -13.69 -10.59 10.21
N ALA A 147 -14.25 -11.05 11.32
CA ALA A 147 -15.56 -11.74 11.35
C ALA A 147 -16.73 -10.86 10.86
N GLU A 148 -16.66 -9.53 11.06
CA GLU A 148 -17.71 -8.60 10.61
C GLU A 148 -17.83 -8.57 9.08
N TRP A 149 -16.74 -8.90 8.38
CA TRP A 149 -16.63 -8.84 6.91
C TRP A 149 -16.45 -10.21 6.24
N GLY A 150 -16.60 -11.31 7.03
CA GLY A 150 -16.42 -12.66 6.51
C GLY A 150 -14.99 -12.98 6.10
N ILE A 151 -13.99 -12.31 6.70
CA ILE A 151 -12.56 -12.48 6.41
C ILE A 151 -11.96 -13.51 7.36
N ALA A 152 -11.08 -14.37 6.83
CA ALA A 152 -10.26 -15.26 7.65
C ALA A 152 -9.11 -14.46 8.29
N PRO A 153 -8.93 -14.48 9.62
CA PRO A 153 -7.96 -13.64 10.31
C PRO A 153 -6.49 -13.97 10.00
N ASP A 154 -6.24 -15.09 9.35
CA ASP A 154 -4.95 -15.60 8.88
C ASP A 154 -4.74 -15.42 7.36
N ARG A 155 -5.58 -14.59 6.70
CA ARG A 155 -5.51 -14.28 5.26
C ARG A 155 -5.59 -12.78 4.99
N ILE A 156 -4.87 -11.99 5.77
CA ILE A 156 -4.86 -10.52 5.69
C ILE A 156 -3.47 -10.05 5.25
N GLY A 157 -3.39 -9.57 4.02
CA GLY A 157 -2.17 -9.01 3.46
C GLY A 157 -2.15 -7.49 3.39
N ILE A 158 -0.99 -6.96 3.08
CA ILE A 158 -0.78 -5.54 2.83
C ILE A 158 -0.08 -5.35 1.49
N MET A 159 -0.60 -4.47 0.65
CA MET A 159 -0.06 -4.08 -0.65
C MET A 159 0.11 -2.57 -0.68
N GLY A 160 1.14 -2.10 -1.38
CA GLY A 160 1.26 -0.66 -1.56
C GLY A 160 2.24 -0.28 -2.66
N PHE A 161 2.12 0.96 -3.09
CA PHE A 161 2.73 1.50 -4.29
C PHE A 161 3.70 2.64 -3.92
N SER A 162 4.92 2.66 -4.45
CA SER A 162 5.87 3.75 -4.21
C SER A 162 6.06 4.06 -2.72
N ALA A 163 5.63 5.22 -2.24
CA ALA A 163 5.61 5.56 -0.82
C ALA A 163 4.73 4.60 0.01
N GLY A 164 3.56 4.19 -0.51
CA GLY A 164 2.73 3.14 0.09
C GLY A 164 3.40 1.77 0.06
N GLY A 165 4.26 1.51 -0.92
CA GLY A 165 5.14 0.33 -0.96
C GLY A 165 6.13 0.33 0.20
N MET A 166 6.68 1.51 0.56
CA MET A 166 7.51 1.66 1.75
C MET A 166 6.72 1.36 3.03
N VAL A 167 5.48 1.85 3.16
CA VAL A 167 4.59 1.51 4.28
C VAL A 167 4.41 -0.01 4.37
N THR A 168 4.11 -0.65 3.24
CA THR A 168 3.93 -2.11 3.11
C THR A 168 5.17 -2.87 3.56
N LEU A 169 6.33 -2.54 3.00
CA LEU A 169 7.59 -3.23 3.29
C LEU A 169 8.07 -2.95 4.72
N SER A 170 7.86 -1.72 5.22
CA SER A 170 8.19 -1.38 6.62
C SER A 170 7.31 -2.15 7.59
N THR A 171 6.00 -2.30 7.31
CA THR A 171 5.09 -3.12 8.10
C THR A 171 5.50 -4.60 8.09
N ALA A 172 5.94 -5.14 6.94
CA ALA A 172 6.44 -6.52 6.84
C ALA A 172 7.79 -6.77 7.55
N LEU A 173 8.50 -5.70 7.94
CA LEU A 173 9.76 -5.76 8.70
C LEU A 173 9.59 -5.46 10.19
N ASN A 174 8.54 -4.70 10.58
CA ASN A 174 8.41 -4.12 11.91
C ASN A 174 6.96 -4.27 12.41
N TYR A 175 6.60 -5.44 12.86
CA TYR A 175 5.26 -5.78 13.37
C TYR A 175 5.34 -6.43 14.75
N ASP A 176 4.21 -6.49 15.44
CA ASP A 176 3.96 -7.41 16.55
C ASP A 176 3.01 -8.54 16.10
N ALA A 177 2.75 -9.51 16.99
CA ALA A 177 1.92 -10.66 16.67
C ALA A 177 0.51 -10.28 16.17
N SER A 178 -0.03 -9.13 16.59
CA SER A 178 -1.38 -8.67 16.21
C SER A 178 -1.39 -7.92 14.89
N SER A 179 -0.26 -7.33 14.49
CA SER A 179 -0.09 -6.49 13.28
C SER A 179 0.74 -7.15 12.18
N ARG A 180 1.16 -8.43 12.36
CA ARG A 180 1.89 -9.17 11.34
C ARG A 180 0.98 -9.41 10.13
N PRO A 181 1.33 -8.93 8.93
CA PRO A 181 0.58 -9.29 7.74
C PRO A 181 0.83 -10.77 7.36
N ASP A 182 -0.16 -11.45 6.80
CA ASP A 182 -0.01 -12.84 6.37
C ASP A 182 0.74 -12.94 5.04
N PHE A 183 0.73 -11.87 4.24
CA PHE A 183 1.57 -11.66 3.06
C PHE A 183 1.77 -10.15 2.81
N ALA A 184 2.80 -9.81 2.04
CA ALA A 184 3.06 -8.41 1.68
C ALA A 184 3.43 -8.26 0.20
N ALA A 185 2.95 -7.19 -0.43
CA ALA A 185 3.17 -6.90 -1.85
C ALA A 185 3.60 -5.44 -2.07
N PRO A 186 4.88 -5.09 -1.84
CA PRO A 186 5.41 -3.78 -2.19
C PRO A 186 5.65 -3.65 -3.69
N ILE A 187 4.92 -2.77 -4.34
CA ILE A 187 4.93 -2.50 -5.78
C ILE A 187 5.76 -1.24 -6.02
N TYR A 188 6.80 -1.33 -6.85
CA TYR A 188 7.81 -0.27 -7.10
C TYR A 188 8.11 0.59 -5.87
N SER A 189 8.42 -0.09 -4.77
CA SER A 189 8.53 0.51 -3.44
C SER A 189 9.68 1.50 -3.32
N ALA A 190 9.44 2.60 -2.59
CA ALA A 190 10.52 3.39 -2.00
C ALA A 190 11.24 2.60 -0.89
N PRO A 191 12.48 2.99 -0.51
CA PRO A 191 13.23 2.30 0.54
C PRO A 191 12.46 2.31 1.88
N PRO A 192 12.29 1.14 2.54
CA PRO A 192 11.55 1.06 3.79
C PRO A 192 12.37 1.56 4.99
N MET A 193 11.69 1.70 6.12
CA MET A 193 12.36 1.73 7.42
C MET A 193 13.06 0.38 7.62
N GLY A 194 14.38 0.43 7.68
CA GLY A 194 15.21 -0.77 7.68
C GLY A 194 15.11 -1.60 8.96
N GLY A 195 15.57 -2.83 8.84
CA GLY A 195 15.69 -3.82 9.91
C GLY A 195 16.15 -5.15 9.32
N PRO A 196 16.53 -6.11 10.15
CA PRO A 196 16.71 -7.49 9.70
C PRO A 196 15.35 -8.06 9.29
N VAL A 197 15.37 -9.03 8.37
CA VAL A 197 14.15 -9.78 8.02
C VAL A 197 13.76 -10.63 9.25
N PRO A 198 12.54 -10.48 9.78
CA PRO A 198 12.11 -11.24 10.95
C PRO A 198 12.12 -12.76 10.72
N ALA A 199 12.31 -13.53 11.79
CA ALA A 199 12.33 -14.99 11.69
C ALA A 199 11.00 -15.59 11.22
N ASP A 200 9.91 -14.89 11.40
CA ASP A 200 8.56 -15.23 10.95
C ASP A 200 8.03 -14.28 9.87
N ALA A 201 8.93 -13.62 9.11
CA ALA A 201 8.56 -12.69 8.04
C ALA A 201 7.55 -13.31 7.06
N PRO A 202 6.54 -12.53 6.61
CA PRO A 202 5.53 -13.02 5.69
C PRO A 202 6.12 -13.31 4.30
N PRO A 203 5.46 -14.16 3.49
CA PRO A 203 5.73 -14.25 2.05
C PRO A 203 5.68 -12.87 1.39
N LEU A 204 6.59 -12.62 0.43
CA LEU A 204 6.75 -11.31 -0.19
C LEU A 204 6.60 -11.43 -1.72
N PHE A 205 5.71 -10.61 -2.29
CA PHE A 205 5.57 -10.39 -3.72
C PHE A 205 6.14 -9.02 -4.08
N LEU A 206 7.21 -9.00 -4.86
CA LEU A 206 7.89 -7.77 -5.29
C LEU A 206 7.65 -7.52 -6.78
N LEU A 207 7.43 -6.27 -7.15
CA LEU A 207 7.20 -5.90 -8.53
C LEU A 207 7.73 -4.49 -8.82
N CYS A 208 8.42 -4.33 -9.95
CA CYS A 208 8.89 -3.03 -10.46
C CYS A 208 9.13 -3.08 -11.97
N ALA A 209 9.47 -1.94 -12.55
CA ALA A 209 10.00 -1.85 -13.90
C ALA A 209 11.53 -1.64 -13.86
N ALA A 210 12.25 -2.14 -14.87
CA ALA A 210 13.71 -2.01 -14.98
C ALA A 210 14.17 -0.59 -15.30
N ASP A 211 13.28 0.21 -15.90
CA ASP A 211 13.47 1.63 -16.20
C ASP A 211 13.07 2.56 -15.04
N ASP A 212 12.81 2.00 -13.85
CA ASP A 212 12.69 2.68 -12.56
C ASP A 212 13.89 2.28 -11.68
N ASP A 213 14.98 3.04 -11.78
CA ASP A 213 16.26 2.74 -11.11
C ASP A 213 16.11 2.65 -9.57
N MET A 214 15.27 3.50 -8.97
CA MET A 214 15.06 3.50 -7.53
C MET A 214 14.35 2.22 -7.08
N ALA A 215 13.22 1.92 -7.68
CA ALA A 215 12.39 0.79 -7.26
C ALA A 215 13.00 -0.56 -7.62
N SER A 216 13.71 -0.67 -8.75
CA SER A 216 14.42 -1.89 -9.12
C SER A 216 15.55 -2.21 -8.16
N GLY A 217 16.28 -1.19 -7.70
CA GLY A 217 17.31 -1.33 -6.66
C GLY A 217 16.75 -1.80 -5.31
N VAL A 218 15.62 -1.24 -4.87
CA VAL A 218 14.92 -1.66 -3.65
C VAL A 218 14.41 -3.09 -3.79
N SER A 219 13.69 -3.39 -4.86
CA SER A 219 13.07 -4.71 -5.09
C SER A 219 14.10 -5.83 -5.13
N THR A 220 15.20 -5.65 -5.86
CA THR A 220 16.30 -6.63 -5.92
C THR A 220 17.01 -6.81 -4.58
N THR A 221 17.18 -5.72 -3.80
CA THR A 221 17.79 -5.77 -2.47
C THR A 221 16.92 -6.62 -1.51
N TYR A 222 15.60 -6.37 -1.47
CA TYR A 222 14.73 -7.09 -0.56
C TYR A 222 14.40 -8.51 -1.02
N TYR A 223 14.42 -8.78 -2.32
CA TYR A 223 14.43 -10.16 -2.83
C TYR A 223 15.60 -10.97 -2.26
N LYS A 224 16.82 -10.42 -2.33
CA LYS A 224 18.02 -11.08 -1.77
C LYS A 224 17.89 -11.29 -0.27
N LYS A 225 17.52 -10.27 0.48
CA LYS A 225 17.35 -10.35 1.95
C LYS A 225 16.35 -11.42 2.38
N TRP A 226 15.18 -11.52 1.70
CA TRP A 226 14.19 -12.55 1.98
C TRP A 226 14.71 -13.95 1.66
N ARG A 227 15.39 -14.10 0.51
CA ARG A 227 16.03 -15.36 0.12
C ARG A 227 17.08 -15.80 1.15
N GLU A 228 17.95 -14.90 1.58
CA GLU A 228 18.99 -15.15 2.60
C GLU A 228 18.38 -15.52 3.96
N ALA A 229 17.23 -14.95 4.31
CA ALA A 229 16.48 -15.30 5.51
C ALA A 229 15.66 -16.61 5.37
N GLY A 230 15.70 -17.29 4.22
CA GLY A 230 14.94 -18.51 3.97
C GLY A 230 13.42 -18.29 3.90
N LYS A 231 12.97 -17.08 3.50
CA LYS A 231 11.55 -16.74 3.43
C LYS A 231 11.03 -16.80 1.99
N PRO A 232 9.75 -17.18 1.80
CA PRO A 232 9.14 -17.16 0.47
C PRO A 232 9.16 -15.74 -0.11
N VAL A 233 9.64 -15.62 -1.35
CA VAL A 233 9.67 -14.34 -2.07
C VAL A 233 9.62 -14.58 -3.57
N GLU A 234 8.82 -13.77 -4.25
CA GLU A 234 8.76 -13.72 -5.71
C GLU A 234 9.02 -12.28 -6.18
N LEU A 235 9.73 -12.13 -7.30
CA LEU A 235 10.09 -10.83 -7.87
C LEU A 235 9.79 -10.81 -9.36
N HIS A 236 8.98 -9.84 -9.79
CA HIS A 236 8.73 -9.51 -11.18
C HIS A 236 9.39 -8.17 -11.54
N ILE A 237 10.17 -8.17 -12.63
CA ILE A 237 10.77 -6.95 -13.19
C ILE A 237 10.38 -6.86 -14.66
N TYR A 238 9.51 -5.93 -14.98
CA TYR A 238 9.16 -5.63 -16.37
C TYR A 238 10.25 -4.76 -16.99
N SER A 239 10.54 -4.97 -18.29
CA SER A 239 11.60 -4.19 -18.97
C SER A 239 11.27 -2.72 -19.08
N LYS A 240 9.96 -2.37 -19.13
CA LYS A 240 9.42 -1.01 -19.20
C LYS A 240 8.17 -0.89 -18.35
N GLY A 241 7.86 0.34 -17.94
CA GLY A 241 6.71 0.71 -17.14
C GLY A 241 6.93 2.05 -16.44
N GLY A 242 8.18 2.40 -16.18
CA GLY A 242 8.54 3.56 -15.38
C GLY A 242 8.09 3.43 -13.94
N HIS A 243 7.94 4.56 -13.24
CA HIS A 243 7.44 4.65 -11.88
C HIS A 243 5.96 5.04 -11.86
N GLY A 244 5.16 4.40 -10.98
CA GLY A 244 3.80 4.87 -10.74
C GLY A 244 2.76 4.38 -11.75
N PHE A 245 2.98 3.26 -12.43
CA PHE A 245 2.03 2.75 -13.43
C PHE A 245 0.71 2.26 -12.83
N GLY A 246 0.69 1.69 -11.61
CA GLY A 246 -0.53 1.23 -10.94
C GLY A 246 -1.42 0.37 -11.84
N MET A 247 -2.68 0.77 -11.96
CA MET A 247 -3.68 0.15 -12.86
C MET A 247 -3.81 0.84 -14.21
N ASN A 248 -2.94 1.82 -14.53
CA ASN A 248 -2.97 2.50 -15.82
C ASN A 248 -2.68 1.51 -16.97
N GLN A 249 -3.42 1.66 -18.07
CA GLN A 249 -3.23 0.86 -19.27
C GLN A 249 -2.25 1.58 -20.20
N LEU A 250 -1.01 1.11 -20.23
CA LEU A 250 0.11 1.70 -20.99
C LEU A 250 0.35 0.99 -22.33
N GLY A 251 -0.36 -0.12 -22.59
CA GLY A 251 -0.10 -1.02 -23.71
C GLY A 251 1.19 -1.84 -23.53
N LEU A 252 1.60 -2.07 -22.30
CA LEU A 252 2.82 -2.79 -21.92
C LEU A 252 2.49 -4.08 -21.17
N PRO A 253 3.42 -5.06 -21.14
CA PRO A 253 3.26 -6.27 -20.33
C PRO A 253 3.00 -5.99 -18.83
N SER A 254 3.46 -4.84 -18.31
CA SER A 254 3.18 -4.39 -16.96
C SER A 254 1.70 -4.16 -16.68
N ASP A 255 0.84 -3.95 -17.68
CA ASP A 255 -0.60 -3.75 -17.49
C ASP A 255 -1.29 -4.98 -16.88
N HIS A 256 -0.64 -6.14 -16.98
CA HIS A 256 -1.13 -7.44 -16.47
C HIS A 256 -0.46 -7.88 -15.16
N TRP A 257 0.13 -6.95 -14.42
CA TRP A 257 0.87 -7.29 -13.21
C TRP A 257 -0.04 -7.87 -12.10
N ILE A 258 -1.26 -7.40 -12.04
CA ILE A 258 -2.18 -7.76 -10.96
C ILE A 258 -2.70 -9.20 -11.08
N GLU A 259 -2.77 -9.74 -12.30
CA GLU A 259 -3.03 -11.16 -12.54
C GLU A 259 -1.88 -12.04 -12.00
N ARG A 260 -0.62 -11.59 -12.13
CA ARG A 260 0.54 -12.29 -11.52
C ARG A 260 0.44 -12.34 -10.02
N PHE A 261 -0.03 -11.25 -9.41
CA PHE A 261 -0.29 -11.21 -7.98
C PHE A 261 -1.39 -12.20 -7.56
N ALA A 262 -2.49 -12.30 -8.30
CA ALA A 262 -3.54 -13.27 -8.01
C ALA A 262 -3.07 -14.73 -8.16
N GLU A 263 -2.28 -15.03 -9.19
CA GLU A 263 -1.66 -16.34 -9.37
C GLU A 263 -0.73 -16.68 -8.21
N TRP A 264 0.06 -15.70 -7.74
CA TRP A 264 0.92 -15.85 -6.59
C TRP A 264 0.13 -16.10 -5.30
N LEU A 265 -0.96 -15.35 -5.05
CA LEU A 265 -1.85 -15.57 -3.92
C LEU A 265 -2.43 -17.00 -3.92
N LYS A 266 -2.82 -17.48 -5.09
CA LYS A 266 -3.33 -18.83 -5.28
C LYS A 266 -2.25 -19.89 -4.98
N ALA A 267 -1.05 -19.71 -5.50
CA ALA A 267 0.08 -20.63 -5.29
C ALA A 267 0.48 -20.72 -3.79
N HIS A 268 0.19 -19.69 -3.00
CA HIS A 268 0.47 -19.65 -1.56
C HIS A 268 -0.74 -20.01 -0.69
N GLY A 269 -1.87 -20.44 -1.28
CA GLY A 269 -3.06 -20.89 -0.55
C GLY A 269 -3.91 -19.75 0.02
N PHE A 270 -3.68 -18.50 -0.38
CA PHE A 270 -4.50 -17.36 0.01
C PHE A 270 -5.79 -17.25 -0.81
N LEU A 271 -5.84 -17.87 -1.98
CA LEU A 271 -7.04 -18.00 -2.79
C LEU A 271 -7.38 -19.48 -3.02
N PRO A 272 -8.69 -19.81 -3.15
CA PRO A 272 -9.08 -21.17 -3.48
C PRO A 272 -8.55 -21.58 -4.87
N GLU A 273 -8.30 -22.88 -5.04
CA GLU A 273 -8.05 -23.42 -6.37
C GLU A 273 -9.28 -23.20 -7.26
N SER A 274 -9.06 -22.83 -8.53
CA SER A 274 -10.16 -22.75 -9.50
C SER A 274 -10.76 -24.16 -9.67
N LYS A 275 -12.08 -24.25 -9.46
CA LYS A 275 -12.82 -25.49 -9.75
C LYS A 275 -12.82 -25.77 -11.23
#